data_21988e1b8644a846748727a1e50545e3
#
_entry.id   21988e1b8644a846748727a1e50545e3
#
_cell.length_a   1.000
_cell.length_b   1.000
_cell.length_c   1.000
_cell.angle_alpha   90.00
_cell.angle_beta   90.00
_cell.angle_gamma   90.00
#
_symmetry.space_group_name_H-M   'P 1'
#
loop_
_entity.id
_entity.type
_entity.pdbx_description
1 polymer ?
#
loop_
_entity_poly.entity_id
_entity_poly.type
_entity_poly.pdbx_seq_one_letter_code
_entity_poly.pdbx_strand_id
1 'polypeptide(L)'
;MNSTTKITDLEYVKIRHACISLLTRNGYKTRAQRIWDNAMSYISKQNNDVTQVVLNAMEMCTPVVEYRRVRVAGTVVQVPKLMTPQQAKSRGMRWLIEGARRRDNRIYAHALAQEFMDAARGAGWATSQRDEMHRIAESNRAYVRYQWWK
;
A
#
# COMPACT_ATOMS: atom_id res chain seq x y z
N MET A 1 15.67 -13.41 -22.74
CA MET A 1 14.64 -12.87 -21.81
C MET A 1 15.01 -13.36 -20.43
N ASN A 2 15.49 -12.48 -19.58
CA ASN A 2 16.11 -12.82 -18.30
C ASN A 2 15.07 -13.28 -17.26
N SER A 3 15.42 -14.23 -16.40
CA SER A 3 14.59 -14.76 -15.30
C SER A 3 14.04 -13.65 -14.40
N THR A 4 14.79 -12.58 -14.19
CA THR A 4 14.42 -11.40 -13.39
C THR A 4 13.23 -10.67 -14.00
N THR A 5 13.17 -10.48 -15.31
CA THR A 5 12.05 -9.80 -15.99
C THR A 5 10.73 -10.58 -15.83
N LYS A 6 10.78 -11.91 -15.90
CA LYS A 6 9.59 -12.75 -15.70
C LYS A 6 9.06 -12.70 -14.27
N ILE A 7 9.92 -12.54 -13.27
CA ILE A 7 9.52 -12.45 -11.86
C ILE A 7 8.84 -11.10 -11.59
N THR A 8 9.39 -10.00 -12.12
CA THR A 8 8.82 -8.66 -12.00
C THR A 8 7.45 -8.56 -12.66
N ASP A 9 7.29 -9.16 -13.84
CA ASP A 9 6.02 -9.18 -14.56
C ASP A 9 4.94 -9.96 -13.79
N LEU A 10 5.31 -11.09 -13.18
CA LEU A 10 4.39 -11.88 -12.38
C LEU A 10 3.95 -11.14 -11.10
N GLU A 11 4.86 -10.42 -10.44
CA GLU A 11 4.53 -9.60 -9.28
C GLU A 11 3.61 -8.44 -9.66
N TYR A 12 3.89 -7.75 -10.76
CA TYR A 12 3.02 -6.70 -11.28
C TYR A 12 1.59 -7.21 -11.54
N VAL A 13 1.43 -8.37 -12.17
CA VAL A 13 0.12 -8.97 -12.41
C VAL A 13 -0.63 -9.26 -11.10
N LYS A 14 0.05 -9.77 -10.08
CA LYS A 14 -0.54 -10.01 -8.75
C LYS A 14 -1.01 -8.70 -8.11
N ILE A 15 -0.20 -7.64 -8.17
CA ILE A 15 -0.53 -6.32 -7.64
C ILE A 15 -1.73 -5.74 -8.40
N ARG A 16 -1.75 -5.82 -9.73
CA ARG A 16 -2.88 -5.38 -10.56
C ARG A 16 -4.18 -6.05 -10.13
N HIS A 17 -4.20 -7.37 -10.01
CA HIS A 17 -5.39 -8.11 -9.60
C HIS A 17 -5.87 -7.72 -8.20
N ALA A 18 -4.97 -7.61 -7.25
CA ALA A 18 -5.31 -7.20 -5.88
C ALA A 18 -5.84 -5.77 -5.83
N CYS A 19 -5.24 -4.82 -6.58
CA CYS A 19 -5.68 -3.44 -6.64
C CYS A 19 -7.09 -3.34 -7.27
N ILE A 20 -7.33 -4.00 -8.39
CA ILE A 20 -8.65 -4.05 -9.04
C ILE A 20 -9.70 -4.61 -8.09
N SER A 21 -9.38 -5.67 -7.35
CA SER A 21 -10.27 -6.26 -6.35
C SER A 21 -10.65 -5.26 -5.25
N LEU A 22 -9.68 -4.51 -4.73
CA LEU A 22 -9.90 -3.47 -3.71
C LEU A 22 -10.63 -2.23 -4.24
N LEU A 23 -10.47 -1.90 -5.51
CA LEU A 23 -11.19 -0.81 -6.19
C LEU A 23 -12.63 -1.18 -6.52
N THR A 24 -12.93 -2.46 -6.65
CA THR A 24 -14.27 -2.94 -7.02
C THR A 24 -15.28 -2.61 -5.92
N ARG A 25 -16.34 -1.90 -6.28
CA ARG A 25 -17.51 -1.62 -5.43
C ARG A 25 -18.76 -2.18 -6.09
N ASN A 26 -19.66 -2.78 -5.32
CA ASN A 26 -20.94 -3.32 -5.79
C ASN A 26 -20.83 -4.27 -7.01
N GLY A 27 -19.70 -5.00 -7.12
CA GLY A 27 -19.49 -5.94 -8.23
C GLY A 27 -19.06 -5.31 -9.57
N TYR A 28 -18.92 -3.98 -9.67
CA TYR A 28 -18.53 -3.29 -10.93
C TYR A 28 -17.03 -3.43 -11.24
N LYS A 29 -16.58 -4.66 -11.49
CA LYS A 29 -15.17 -4.98 -11.78
C LYS A 29 -14.64 -4.29 -13.04
N THR A 30 -15.46 -4.21 -14.09
CA THR A 30 -15.09 -3.55 -15.35
C THR A 30 -14.77 -2.06 -15.16
N ARG A 31 -15.50 -1.39 -14.25
CA ARG A 31 -15.23 0.01 -13.90
C ARG A 31 -13.88 0.14 -13.17
N ALA A 32 -13.61 -0.75 -12.24
CA ALA A 32 -12.33 -0.78 -11.53
C ALA A 32 -11.15 -1.05 -12.47
N GLN A 33 -11.30 -1.95 -13.44
CA GLN A 33 -10.30 -2.20 -14.49
C GLN A 33 -10.03 -0.94 -15.31
N ARG A 34 -11.06 -0.24 -15.78
CA ARG A 34 -10.90 1.01 -16.54
C ARG A 34 -10.16 2.09 -15.73
N ILE A 35 -10.46 2.21 -14.44
CA ILE A 35 -9.75 3.16 -13.55
C ILE A 35 -8.27 2.81 -13.47
N TRP A 36 -7.94 1.54 -13.28
CA TRP A 36 -6.56 1.07 -13.26
C TRP A 36 -5.84 1.33 -14.57
N ASP A 37 -6.43 0.90 -15.70
CA ASP A 37 -5.82 1.03 -17.02
C ASP A 37 -5.60 2.51 -17.41
N ASN A 38 -6.55 3.39 -17.08
CA ASN A 38 -6.39 4.84 -17.26
C ASN A 38 -5.28 5.42 -16.39
N ALA A 39 -5.13 4.96 -15.14
CA ALA A 39 -4.06 5.40 -14.26
C ALA A 39 -2.69 4.97 -14.80
N MET A 40 -2.56 3.72 -15.24
CA MET A 40 -1.31 3.21 -15.82
C MET A 40 -0.95 3.91 -17.14
N SER A 41 -1.94 4.19 -17.98
CA SER A 41 -1.75 5.01 -19.20
C SER A 41 -1.26 6.43 -18.88
N TYR A 42 -1.73 7.01 -17.78
CA TYR A 42 -1.27 8.34 -17.35
C TYR A 42 0.20 8.31 -16.91
N ILE A 43 0.64 7.28 -16.16
CA ILE A 43 2.05 7.10 -15.77
C ILE A 43 2.94 6.91 -17.00
N SER A 44 2.50 6.07 -17.96
CA SER A 44 3.24 5.83 -19.21
C SER A 44 3.43 7.10 -20.05
N LYS A 45 2.41 7.97 -20.12
CA LYS A 45 2.49 9.26 -20.84
C LYS A 45 3.52 10.23 -20.25
N GLN A 46 3.91 10.03 -18.98
CA GLN A 46 4.95 10.82 -18.32
C GLN A 46 6.36 10.20 -18.48
N ASN A 47 6.54 9.31 -19.45
CA ASN A 47 7.79 8.60 -19.74
C ASN A 47 8.35 7.79 -18.55
N ASN A 48 7.48 7.30 -17.67
CA ASN A 48 7.86 6.43 -16.58
C ASN A 48 7.60 4.95 -16.95
N ASP A 49 8.49 4.07 -16.51
CA ASP A 49 8.23 2.63 -16.55
C ASP A 49 7.15 2.27 -15.52
N VAL A 50 5.97 1.92 -16.05
CA VAL A 50 4.79 1.59 -15.24
C VAL A 50 5.06 0.46 -14.26
N THR A 51 5.74 -0.59 -14.72
CA THR A 51 6.04 -1.78 -13.90
C THR A 51 6.93 -1.40 -12.73
N GLN A 52 8.00 -0.66 -13.02
CA GLN A 52 8.97 -0.23 -12.00
C GLN A 52 8.33 0.72 -10.98
N VAL A 53 7.53 1.68 -11.44
CA VAL A 53 6.82 2.63 -10.55
C VAL A 53 5.87 1.89 -9.62
N VAL A 54 5.09 0.93 -10.11
CA VAL A 54 4.15 0.16 -9.29
C VAL A 54 4.87 -0.71 -8.26
N LEU A 55 5.95 -1.37 -8.65
CA LEU A 55 6.74 -2.22 -7.75
C LEU A 55 7.40 -1.38 -6.65
N ASN A 56 8.07 -0.28 -7.02
CA ASN A 56 8.72 0.63 -6.07
C ASN A 56 7.69 1.25 -5.10
N ALA A 57 6.54 1.71 -5.60
CA ALA A 57 5.48 2.24 -4.76
C ALA A 57 4.98 1.22 -3.73
N MET A 58 4.80 -0.04 -4.15
CA MET A 58 4.39 -1.11 -3.24
C MET A 58 5.45 -1.41 -2.19
N GLU A 59 6.73 -1.44 -2.57
CA GLU A 59 7.82 -1.65 -1.64
C GLU A 59 7.90 -0.53 -0.61
N MET A 60 7.84 0.73 -1.06
CA MET A 60 7.87 1.90 -0.18
C MET A 60 6.67 2.02 0.75
N CYS A 61 5.50 1.53 0.36
CA CYS A 61 4.29 1.61 1.20
C CYS A 61 4.06 0.39 2.09
N THR A 62 4.83 -0.69 1.91
CA THR A 62 4.64 -1.92 2.66
C THR A 62 5.20 -1.80 4.08
N PRO A 63 4.37 -1.82 5.16
CA PRO A 63 4.86 -1.77 6.53
C PRO A 63 5.42 -3.12 6.97
N VAL A 64 6.42 -3.10 7.85
CA VAL A 64 6.99 -4.31 8.48
C VAL A 64 6.29 -4.65 9.78
N VAL A 65 5.89 -3.61 10.53
CA VAL A 65 5.28 -3.74 11.85
C VAL A 65 3.93 -3.05 11.89
N GLU A 66 3.03 -3.60 12.69
CA GLU A 66 1.78 -2.95 13.08
C GLU A 66 1.68 -2.91 14.61
N TYR A 67 0.76 -2.14 15.15
CA TYR A 67 0.43 -2.18 16.57
C TYR A 67 -0.98 -2.72 16.78
N ARG A 68 -1.13 -3.47 17.87
CA ARG A 68 -2.42 -4.00 18.32
C ARG A 68 -2.77 -3.39 19.69
N ARG A 69 -4.00 -2.96 19.84
CA ARG A 69 -4.50 -2.47 21.13
C ARG A 69 -4.77 -3.66 22.06
N VAL A 70 -4.11 -3.68 23.19
CA VAL A 70 -4.25 -4.72 24.24
C VAL A 70 -4.60 -4.05 25.56
N ARG A 71 -5.54 -4.63 26.29
CA ARG A 71 -5.91 -4.14 27.61
C ARG A 71 -5.04 -4.84 28.67
N VAL A 72 -4.27 -4.06 29.40
CA VAL A 72 -3.38 -4.54 30.46
C VAL A 72 -3.73 -3.78 31.74
N ALA A 73 -4.15 -4.50 32.80
CA ALA A 73 -4.53 -3.91 34.07
C ALA A 73 -5.47 -2.69 33.95
N GLY A 74 -6.48 -2.78 33.09
CA GLY A 74 -7.46 -1.71 32.87
C GLY A 74 -7.05 -0.62 31.87
N THR A 75 -5.77 -0.51 31.53
CA THR A 75 -5.24 0.46 30.57
C THR A 75 -5.08 -0.17 29.20
N VAL A 76 -5.42 0.58 28.13
CA VAL A 76 -5.21 0.14 26.76
C VAL A 76 -3.83 0.57 26.29
N VAL A 77 -2.98 -0.41 25.98
CA VAL A 77 -1.64 -0.18 25.44
C VAL A 77 -1.56 -0.63 23.97
N GLN A 78 -0.70 0.00 23.20
CA GLN A 78 -0.43 -0.34 21.80
C GLN A 78 0.78 -1.26 21.75
N VAL A 79 0.55 -2.54 21.47
CA VAL A 79 1.61 -3.56 21.44
C VAL A 79 2.08 -3.77 20.00
N PRO A 80 3.36 -3.53 19.69
CA PRO A 80 3.91 -3.79 18.37
C PRO A 80 3.86 -5.28 18.01
N LYS A 81 3.61 -5.56 16.73
CA LYS A 81 3.55 -6.91 16.16
C LYS A 81 4.14 -6.93 14.76
N LEU A 82 4.93 -7.95 14.44
CA LEU A 82 5.35 -8.17 13.06
C LEU A 82 4.17 -8.57 12.18
N MET A 83 4.15 -8.03 10.98
CA MET A 83 3.14 -8.38 9.97
C MET A 83 3.62 -9.53 9.10
N THR A 84 2.69 -10.37 8.64
CA THR A 84 3.00 -11.31 7.56
C THR A 84 3.15 -10.54 6.24
N PRO A 85 4.03 -11.00 5.31
CA PRO A 85 4.25 -10.29 4.04
C PRO A 85 2.96 -10.02 3.25
N GLN A 86 2.01 -10.95 3.30
CA GLN A 86 0.73 -10.81 2.61
C GLN A 86 -0.15 -9.72 3.23
N GLN A 87 -0.22 -9.66 4.56
CA GLN A 87 -0.96 -8.60 5.27
C GLN A 87 -0.33 -7.24 5.03
N ALA A 88 1.00 -7.16 5.06
CA ALA A 88 1.77 -5.95 4.82
C ALA A 88 1.51 -5.38 3.41
N LYS A 89 1.61 -6.20 2.37
CA LYS A 89 1.29 -5.81 0.98
C LYS A 89 -0.16 -5.35 0.84
N SER A 90 -1.12 -6.05 1.46
CA SER A 90 -2.54 -5.65 1.43
C SER A 90 -2.78 -4.31 2.14
N ARG A 91 -2.06 -4.04 3.23
CA ARG A 91 -2.15 -2.78 3.98
C ARG A 91 -1.60 -1.62 3.15
N GLY A 92 -0.41 -1.76 2.59
CA GLY A 92 0.21 -0.74 1.73
C GLY A 92 -0.67 -0.38 0.53
N MET A 93 -1.24 -1.39 -0.13
CA MET A 93 -2.15 -1.17 -1.26
C MET A 93 -3.43 -0.39 -0.86
N ARG A 94 -4.01 -0.67 0.30
CA ARG A 94 -5.16 0.09 0.80
C ARG A 94 -4.80 1.55 1.06
N TRP A 95 -3.62 1.83 1.59
CA TRP A 95 -3.15 3.19 1.78
C TRP A 95 -2.96 3.94 0.47
N LEU A 96 -2.40 3.30 -0.57
CA LEU A 96 -2.30 3.90 -1.90
C LEU A 96 -3.68 4.28 -2.47
N ILE A 97 -4.66 3.39 -2.35
CA ILE A 97 -6.03 3.64 -2.82
C ILE A 97 -6.70 4.76 -2.00
N GLU A 98 -6.47 4.78 -0.70
CA GLU A 98 -7.03 5.81 0.18
C GLU A 98 -6.33 7.16 -0.02
N GLY A 99 -5.00 7.18 -0.19
CA GLY A 99 -4.24 8.37 -0.53
C GLY A 99 -4.75 9.01 -1.82
N ALA A 100 -5.01 8.20 -2.84
CA ALA A 100 -5.61 8.68 -4.09
C ALA A 100 -7.01 9.28 -3.88
N ARG A 101 -7.81 8.75 -2.94
CA ARG A 101 -9.15 9.31 -2.64
C ARG A 101 -9.10 10.64 -1.91
N ARG A 102 -8.02 10.92 -1.19
CA ARG A 102 -7.81 12.16 -0.44
C ARG A 102 -7.32 13.31 -1.30
N ARG A 103 -6.83 12.99 -2.52
CA ARG A 103 -6.39 14.02 -3.46
C ARG A 103 -7.58 14.74 -4.07
N ASP A 104 -7.49 16.04 -4.15
CA ASP A 104 -8.50 16.89 -4.78
C ASP A 104 -8.32 16.93 -6.31
N ASN A 105 -8.40 15.76 -6.94
CA ASN A 105 -8.31 15.60 -8.38
C ASN A 105 -9.68 15.27 -8.97
N ARG A 106 -10.09 16.01 -9.99
CA ARG A 106 -11.36 15.80 -10.70
C ARG A 106 -11.52 14.38 -11.27
N ILE A 107 -10.39 13.75 -11.66
CA ILE A 107 -10.37 12.40 -12.24
C ILE A 107 -9.63 11.48 -11.29
N TYR A 108 -10.34 10.51 -10.70
CA TYR A 108 -9.76 9.57 -9.73
C TYR A 108 -8.59 8.74 -10.29
N ALA A 109 -8.61 8.36 -11.58
CA ALA A 109 -7.52 7.64 -12.20
C ALA A 109 -6.20 8.44 -12.20
N HIS A 110 -6.28 9.77 -12.41
CA HIS A 110 -5.11 10.65 -12.32
C HIS A 110 -4.60 10.77 -10.87
N ALA A 111 -5.52 10.89 -9.91
CA ALA A 111 -5.17 10.89 -8.49
C ALA A 111 -4.42 9.61 -8.09
N LEU A 112 -4.92 8.46 -8.55
CA LEU A 112 -4.29 7.16 -8.31
C LEU A 112 -2.90 7.08 -8.92
N ALA A 113 -2.73 7.51 -10.17
CA ALA A 113 -1.44 7.55 -10.85
C ALA A 113 -0.42 8.43 -10.12
N GLN A 114 -0.84 9.63 -9.69
CA GLN A 114 0.01 10.55 -8.95
C GLN A 114 0.43 9.97 -7.58
N GLU A 115 -0.50 9.31 -6.86
CA GLU A 115 -0.16 8.67 -5.60
C GLU A 115 0.88 7.55 -5.78
N PHE A 116 0.76 6.73 -6.84
CA PHE A 116 1.77 5.72 -7.16
C PHE A 116 3.13 6.34 -7.49
N MET A 117 3.17 7.41 -8.28
CA MET A 117 4.43 8.09 -8.62
C MET A 117 5.10 8.73 -7.42
N ASP A 118 4.31 9.39 -6.54
CA ASP A 118 4.85 10.01 -5.33
C ASP A 118 5.32 8.94 -4.34
N ALA A 119 4.54 7.88 -4.16
CA ALA A 119 4.92 6.75 -3.31
C ALA A 119 6.21 6.06 -3.79
N ALA A 120 6.40 5.90 -5.10
CA ALA A 120 7.64 5.34 -5.67
C ALA A 120 8.87 6.22 -5.38
N ARG A 121 8.68 7.52 -5.16
CA ARG A 121 9.72 8.47 -4.73
C ARG A 121 9.90 8.55 -3.22
N GLY A 122 9.14 7.75 -2.45
CA GLY A 122 9.14 7.80 -0.99
C GLY A 122 8.35 8.97 -0.41
N ALA A 123 7.47 9.60 -1.20
CA ALA A 123 6.61 10.69 -0.80
C ALA A 123 5.12 10.28 -0.86
N GLY A 124 4.23 11.18 -0.49
CA GLY A 124 2.78 10.94 -0.55
C GLY A 124 2.18 10.50 0.77
N TRP A 125 0.85 10.40 0.76
CA TRP A 125 0.09 10.06 1.95
C TRP A 125 0.31 8.62 2.42
N ALA A 126 0.41 7.67 1.49
CA ALA A 126 0.58 6.25 1.80
C ALA A 126 1.90 5.97 2.52
N THR A 127 3.00 6.59 2.09
CA THR A 127 4.31 6.48 2.76
C THR A 127 4.31 7.14 4.12
N SER A 128 3.65 8.30 4.27
CA SER A 128 3.48 8.96 5.57
C SER A 128 2.73 8.07 6.57
N GLN A 129 1.72 7.32 6.12
CA GLN A 129 0.99 6.37 6.98
C GLN A 129 1.86 5.19 7.42
N ARG A 130 2.73 4.68 6.53
CA ARG A 130 3.72 3.66 6.90
C ARG A 130 4.67 4.19 7.99
N ASP A 131 5.22 5.37 7.78
CA ASP A 131 6.20 5.97 8.69
C ASP A 131 5.57 6.28 10.04
N GLU A 132 4.35 6.79 10.07
CA GLU A 132 3.60 7.02 11.31
C GLU A 132 3.34 5.71 12.06
N MET A 133 2.95 4.64 11.35
CA MET A 133 2.76 3.32 11.97
C MET A 133 4.07 2.79 12.56
N HIS A 134 5.20 2.92 11.85
CA HIS A 134 6.51 2.52 12.36
C HIS A 134 6.93 3.36 13.56
N ARG A 135 6.69 4.69 13.53
CA ARG A 135 6.97 5.60 14.65
C ARG A 135 6.18 5.23 15.90
N ILE A 136 4.89 4.91 15.77
CA ILE A 136 4.06 4.45 16.88
C ILE A 136 4.56 3.11 17.43
N ALA A 137 4.93 2.17 16.56
CA ALA A 137 5.46 0.88 16.97
C ALA A 137 6.79 1.03 17.73
N GLU A 138 7.68 1.90 17.27
CA GLU A 138 8.96 2.17 17.93
C GLU A 138 8.77 2.83 19.29
N SER A 139 7.91 3.83 19.41
CA SER A 139 7.64 4.48 20.71
C SER A 139 7.03 3.52 21.75
N ASN A 140 6.35 2.48 21.30
CA ASN A 140 5.71 1.48 22.13
C ASN A 140 6.50 0.15 22.24
N ARG A 141 7.76 0.10 21.83
CA ARG A 141 8.57 -1.14 21.81
C ARG A 141 8.67 -1.82 23.18
N ALA A 142 8.63 -1.08 24.27
CA ALA A 142 8.66 -1.62 25.62
C ALA A 142 7.48 -2.56 25.93
N TYR A 143 6.36 -2.39 25.23
CA TYR A 143 5.15 -3.20 25.42
C TYR A 143 5.15 -4.53 24.65
N VAL A 144 6.20 -4.85 23.89
CA VAL A 144 6.34 -6.15 23.18
C VAL A 144 6.20 -7.33 24.14
N ARG A 145 6.58 -7.20 25.41
CA ARG A 145 6.42 -8.22 26.44
C ARG A 145 4.95 -8.64 26.71
N TYR A 146 3.99 -7.82 26.34
CA TYR A 146 2.55 -8.09 26.51
C TYR A 146 1.92 -8.82 25.31
N GLN A 147 2.71 -9.38 24.41
CA GLN A 147 2.24 -10.23 23.32
C GLN A 147 1.82 -11.61 23.85
N TRP A 148 0.54 -11.78 24.17
CA TRP A 148 -0.01 -13.05 24.63
C TRP A 148 -0.32 -14.06 23.52
N TRP A 149 -0.25 -13.62 22.25
CA TRP A 149 -0.55 -14.42 21.05
C TRP A 149 0.69 -14.98 20.36
N LYS A 150 1.82 -15.06 21.00
CA LYS A 150 3.05 -15.65 20.46
C LYS A 150 2.92 -17.16 20.35
#